data_ffdd424051b0e36bb4985266565dda3d
#
_entry.id   ffdd424051b0e36bb4985266565dda3d
#
_cell.length_a   1.000
_cell.length_b   1.000
_cell.length_c   1.000
_cell.angle_alpha   90.00
_cell.angle_beta   90.00
_cell.angle_gamma   90.00
#
_symmetry.space_group_name_H-M   'P 1'
#
loop_
_entity.id
_entity.type
_entity.pdbx_description
1 polymer ?
#
loop_
_entity_poly.entity_id
_entity_poly.type
_entity_poly.pdbx_seq_one_letter_code
_entity_poly.pdbx_strand_id
1 'polypeptide(L)'
;LPRHLEVLRRRYVFMHGKGSQKSARLERLKDEILTYVETNPNCTAADIVDHLANVRRMRNHGLTARKVGYFIPRYLKEAVAFTLDATTGKRLYRVAA
;
A
#
# COMPACT_ATOMS: atom_id res chain seq x y z
N LEU A 1 3.10 4.04 -17.32
CA LEU A 1 2.93 3.44 -16.02
C LEU A 1 3.35 4.34 -14.88
N PRO A 2 4.60 4.73 -14.81
CA PRO A 2 5.01 5.60 -13.71
C PRO A 2 4.24 6.90 -13.65
N ARG A 3 3.87 7.43 -14.79
CA ARG A 3 3.16 8.69 -14.84
C ARG A 3 1.81 8.61 -14.12
N HIS A 4 1.10 7.54 -14.33
CA HIS A 4 -0.19 7.35 -13.68
C HIS A 4 -0.02 7.25 -12.16
N LEU A 5 0.97 6.48 -11.71
CA LEU A 5 1.24 6.34 -10.30
C LEU A 5 1.69 7.64 -9.67
N GLU A 6 2.49 8.41 -10.35
CA GLU A 6 2.93 9.69 -9.82
C GLU A 6 1.78 10.65 -9.61
N VAL A 7 0.83 10.67 -10.53
CA VAL A 7 -0.35 11.52 -10.39
C VAL A 7 -1.14 11.11 -9.15
N LEU A 8 -1.32 9.83 -8.93
CA LEU A 8 -2.04 9.35 -7.77
C LEU A 8 -1.32 9.72 -6.47
N ARG A 9 0.00 9.57 -6.45
CA ARG A 9 0.77 9.94 -5.26
C ARG A 9 0.66 11.42 -4.95
N ARG A 10 0.76 12.25 -5.98
CA ARG A 10 0.63 13.69 -5.80
C ARG A 10 -0.73 14.07 -5.24
N ARG A 11 -1.77 13.41 -5.72
CA ARG A 11 -3.11 13.67 -5.22
C ARG A 11 -3.21 13.37 -3.73
N TYR A 12 -2.68 12.22 -3.30
CA TYR A 12 -2.72 11.88 -1.89
C TYR A 12 -1.95 12.88 -1.05
N VAL A 13 -0.74 13.20 -1.45
CA VAL A 13 0.08 14.14 -0.71
C VAL A 13 -0.57 15.53 -0.68
N PHE A 14 -1.04 15.98 -1.82
CA PHE A 14 -1.64 17.29 -1.93
C PHE A 14 -2.88 17.42 -1.05
N MET A 15 -3.71 16.41 -1.05
CA MET A 15 -4.96 16.45 -0.30
C MET A 15 -4.76 16.42 1.20
N HIS A 16 -3.64 15.90 1.65
CA HIS A 16 -3.42 15.70 3.08
C HIS A 16 -2.25 16.53 3.61
N GLY A 17 -1.82 17.51 2.84
CA GLY A 17 -0.64 18.26 3.19
C GLY A 17 -0.72 19.07 4.48
N LYS A 18 -1.93 19.35 4.94
CA LYS A 18 -2.12 20.11 6.17
C LYS A 18 -2.63 19.25 7.30
N GLY A 19 -2.53 17.96 7.17
CA GLY A 19 -3.09 17.09 8.15
C GLY A 19 -2.32 17.08 9.45
N SER A 20 -2.94 16.51 10.46
CA SER A 20 -2.30 16.22 11.72
C SER A 20 -1.22 15.16 11.53
N GLN A 21 -0.53 14.80 12.61
CA GLN A 21 0.42 13.71 12.57
C GLN A 21 -0.24 12.40 12.12
N LYS A 22 -1.50 12.22 12.50
CA LYS A 22 -2.24 11.05 12.08
C LYS A 22 -2.38 11.01 10.56
N SER A 23 -2.71 12.14 9.95
CA SER A 23 -2.81 12.21 8.50
C SER A 23 -1.47 12.00 7.84
N ALA A 24 -0.41 12.55 8.41
CA ALA A 24 0.93 12.37 7.87
C ALA A 24 1.36 10.90 7.91
N ARG A 25 1.02 10.19 8.98
CA ARG A 25 1.32 8.77 9.08
C ARG A 25 0.56 7.98 8.05
N LEU A 26 -0.71 8.31 7.86
CA LEU A 26 -1.54 7.64 6.87
C LEU A 26 -0.98 7.81 5.47
N GLU A 27 -0.59 9.03 5.13
CA GLU A 27 0.00 9.30 3.82
C GLU A 27 1.30 8.56 3.62
N ARG A 28 2.13 8.52 4.64
CA ARG A 28 3.39 7.80 4.58
C ARG A 28 3.16 6.32 4.37
N LEU A 29 2.18 5.76 5.07
CA LEU A 29 1.85 4.35 4.94
C LEU A 29 1.33 4.03 3.54
N LYS A 30 0.45 4.86 3.02
CA LYS A 30 -0.06 4.69 1.66
C LYS A 30 1.07 4.69 0.64
N ASP A 31 1.96 5.67 0.76
CA ASP A 31 3.06 5.81 -0.19
C ASP A 31 4.00 4.63 -0.10
N GLU A 32 4.30 4.17 1.10
CA GLU A 32 5.20 3.06 1.27
C GLU A 32 4.62 1.77 0.69
N ILE A 33 3.35 1.51 0.92
CA ILE A 33 2.69 0.33 0.36
C ILE A 33 2.66 0.41 -1.17
N LEU A 34 2.30 1.58 -1.70
CA LEU A 34 2.23 1.76 -3.14
C LEU A 34 3.58 1.54 -3.80
N THR A 35 4.63 2.09 -3.20
CA THR A 35 5.98 1.95 -3.71
C THR A 35 6.41 0.47 -3.70
N TYR A 36 6.10 -0.23 -2.62
CA TYR A 36 6.47 -1.64 -2.53
C TYR A 36 5.75 -2.47 -3.59
N VAL A 37 4.45 -2.26 -3.77
CA VAL A 37 3.68 -3.00 -4.76
C VAL A 37 4.19 -2.68 -6.17
N GLU A 38 4.57 -1.44 -6.40
CA GLU A 38 5.10 -1.01 -7.69
C GLU A 38 6.36 -1.77 -8.06
N THR A 39 7.25 -1.97 -7.08
CA THR A 39 8.52 -2.64 -7.32
C THR A 39 8.44 -4.15 -7.16
N ASN A 40 7.37 -4.66 -6.54
CA ASN A 40 7.21 -6.09 -6.28
C ASN A 40 5.81 -6.53 -6.69
N PRO A 41 5.53 -6.58 -8.00
CA PRO A 41 4.21 -7.01 -8.45
C PRO A 41 3.92 -8.43 -8.02
N ASN A 42 2.66 -8.73 -7.79
CA ASN A 42 2.19 -10.03 -7.32
C ASN A 42 2.64 -10.34 -5.89
N CYS A 43 2.84 -9.31 -5.08
CA CYS A 43 3.15 -9.52 -3.68
C CYS A 43 1.88 -9.77 -2.88
N THR A 44 2.03 -10.43 -1.73
CA THR A 44 0.91 -10.69 -0.83
C THR A 44 0.88 -9.65 0.29
N ALA A 45 -0.21 -9.64 1.06
CA ALA A 45 -0.29 -8.77 2.22
C ALA A 45 0.81 -9.10 3.24
N ALA A 46 1.15 -10.38 3.37
CA ALA A 46 2.23 -10.78 4.28
C ALA A 46 3.58 -10.20 3.84
N ASP A 47 3.82 -10.17 2.52
CA ASP A 47 5.05 -9.58 2.00
C ASP A 47 5.11 -8.09 2.32
N ILE A 48 3.99 -7.41 2.19
CA ILE A 48 3.91 -5.98 2.50
C ILE A 48 4.19 -5.75 3.98
N VAL A 49 3.60 -6.55 4.85
CA VAL A 49 3.82 -6.43 6.28
C VAL A 49 5.29 -6.63 6.63
N ASP A 50 5.92 -7.64 6.04
CA ASP A 50 7.34 -7.90 6.24
C ASP A 50 8.18 -6.69 5.84
N HIS A 51 7.86 -6.13 4.68
CA HIS A 51 8.59 -4.96 4.21
C HIS A 51 8.46 -3.80 5.19
N LEU A 52 7.24 -3.52 5.64
CA LEU A 52 7.01 -2.40 6.54
C LEU A 52 7.68 -2.61 7.90
N ALA A 53 7.57 -3.82 8.43
CA ALA A 53 8.07 -4.10 9.76
C ALA A 53 9.60 -4.24 9.79
N ASN A 54 10.16 -4.90 8.79
CA ASN A 54 11.57 -5.28 8.82
C ASN A 54 12.47 -4.32 8.06
N VAL A 55 12.01 -3.85 6.93
CA VAL A 55 12.83 -2.99 6.08
C VAL A 55 12.67 -1.53 6.46
N ARG A 56 11.43 -1.09 6.59
CA ARG A 56 11.15 0.31 6.86
C ARG A 56 10.94 0.61 8.33
N ARG A 57 10.82 -0.42 9.13
CA ARG A 57 10.66 -0.27 10.58
C ARG A 57 9.49 0.62 10.95
N MET A 58 8.42 0.46 10.23
CA MET A 58 7.19 1.20 10.52
C MET A 58 6.41 0.50 11.62
N ARG A 59 7.05 0.37 12.75
CA ARG A 59 6.39 -0.23 13.90
C ARG A 59 5.39 0.78 14.46
N ASN A 60 4.64 0.51 15.36
CA ASN A 60 3.58 1.35 15.94
C ASN A 60 2.30 1.28 15.19
N HIS A 61 2.27 0.54 14.11
CA HIS A 61 1.03 0.43 13.37
C HIS A 61 0.30 -0.84 13.74
N GLY A 62 0.97 -1.77 14.40
CA GLY A 62 0.37 -3.04 14.73
C GLY A 62 -0.20 -3.72 13.49
N LEU A 63 0.46 -3.53 12.36
CA LEU A 63 -0.06 -4.02 11.10
C LEU A 63 0.08 -5.53 11.01
N THR A 64 -0.99 -6.16 10.55
CA THR A 64 -1.00 -7.57 10.22
C THR A 64 -1.40 -7.70 8.77
N ALA A 65 -1.20 -8.89 8.19
CA ALA A 65 -1.63 -9.14 6.82
C ALA A 65 -3.12 -8.85 6.67
N ARG A 66 -3.91 -9.17 7.68
CA ARG A 66 -5.34 -8.91 7.66
C ARG A 66 -5.64 -7.41 7.58
N LYS A 67 -4.95 -6.61 8.37
CA LYS A 67 -5.15 -5.17 8.37
C LYS A 67 -4.73 -4.55 7.06
N VAL A 68 -3.63 -5.01 6.48
CA VAL A 68 -3.20 -4.55 5.17
C VAL A 68 -4.24 -4.93 4.12
N GLY A 69 -4.80 -6.11 4.23
CA GLY A 69 -5.85 -6.57 3.32
C GLY A 69 -7.10 -5.70 3.34
N TYR A 70 -7.39 -5.05 4.45
CA TYR A 70 -8.49 -4.09 4.52
C TYR A 70 -8.05 -2.68 4.13
N PHE A 71 -6.81 -2.34 4.43
CA PHE A 71 -6.27 -1.02 4.17
C PHE A 71 -6.23 -0.71 2.68
N ILE A 72 -5.75 -1.66 1.89
CA ILE A 72 -5.56 -1.43 0.47
C ILE A 72 -6.87 -1.11 -0.26
N PRO A 73 -7.94 -1.91 -0.13
CA PRO A 73 -9.18 -1.55 -0.81
C PRO A 73 -9.82 -0.28 -0.26
N ARG A 74 -9.51 0.08 0.97
CA ARG A 74 -10.09 1.28 1.56
C ARG A 74 -9.40 2.56 1.10
N TYR A 75 -8.07 2.54 1.03
CA TYR A 75 -7.28 3.75 0.78
C TYR A 75 -6.55 3.76 -0.54
N LEU A 76 -6.31 2.60 -1.14
CA LEU A 76 -5.53 2.50 -2.36
C LEU A 76 -6.30 1.79 -3.48
N LYS A 77 -7.61 1.85 -3.41
CA LYS A 77 -8.47 1.13 -4.34
C LYS A 77 -8.17 1.47 -5.80
N GLU A 78 -7.89 2.74 -6.08
CA GLU A 78 -7.65 3.18 -7.46
C GLU A 78 -6.24 2.91 -7.93
N ALA A 79 -5.32 2.73 -7.00
CA ALA A 79 -3.91 2.59 -7.35
C ALA A 79 -3.42 1.15 -7.35
N VAL A 80 -4.06 0.28 -6.58
CA VAL A 80 -3.62 -1.10 -6.39
C VAL A 80 -4.76 -2.05 -6.71
N ALA A 81 -4.49 -3.02 -7.57
CA ALA A 81 -5.42 -4.09 -7.90
C ALA A 81 -4.89 -5.40 -7.34
N PHE A 82 -5.72 -6.44 -7.39
CA PHE A 82 -5.25 -7.77 -6.99
C PHE A 82 -5.92 -8.84 -7.81
N THR A 83 -5.28 -10.00 -7.85
CA THR A 83 -5.86 -11.23 -8.37
C THR A 83 -5.72 -12.28 -7.28
N LEU A 84 -6.55 -13.30 -7.34
CA LEU A 84 -6.45 -14.40 -6.38
C LEU A 84 -5.55 -15.48 -6.95
N ASP A 85 -4.62 -15.95 -6.11
CA ASP A 85 -3.79 -17.09 -6.47
C ASP A 85 -4.66 -18.35 -6.39
N ALA A 86 -4.78 -19.05 -7.50
CA ALA A 86 -5.62 -20.25 -7.58
C ALA A 86 -5.15 -21.34 -6.63
N THR A 87 -3.86 -21.38 -6.32
CA THR A 87 -3.32 -22.43 -5.49
C THR A 87 -3.54 -22.15 -4.01
N THR A 88 -3.27 -20.94 -3.56
CA THR A 88 -3.31 -20.60 -2.14
C THR A 88 -4.53 -19.80 -1.73
N GLY A 89 -5.24 -19.23 -2.69
CA GLY A 89 -6.39 -18.37 -2.41
C GLY A 89 -6.00 -16.98 -1.89
N LYS A 90 -4.73 -16.67 -1.85
CA LYS A 90 -4.25 -15.38 -1.37
C LYS A 90 -4.35 -14.33 -2.46
N ARG A 91 -4.50 -13.08 -2.03
CA ARG A 91 -4.49 -11.96 -2.96
C ARG A 91 -3.06 -11.63 -3.37
N LEU A 92 -2.88 -11.42 -4.66
CA LEU A 92 -1.61 -11.00 -5.23
C LEU A 92 -1.80 -9.57 -5.72
N TYR A 93 -1.16 -8.63 -5.07
CA TYR A 93 -1.35 -7.21 -5.35
C TYR A 93 -0.43 -6.72 -6.43
N ARG A 94 -0.92 -5.78 -7.22
CA ARG A 94 -0.15 -5.14 -8.27
C ARG A 94 -0.71 -3.75 -8.50
N VAL A 95 0.07 -2.93 -9.20
CA VAL A 95 -0.37 -1.60 -9.55
C VAL A 95 -1.52 -1.70 -10.56
N ALA A 96 -2.56 -0.91 -10.34
CA ALA A 96 -3.66 -0.82 -11.28
C ALA A 96 -3.18 -0.13 -12.54
N ALA A 97 -3.42 -0.71 -13.67
CA ALA A 97 -2.98 -0.15 -14.95
C ALA A 97 -3.92 0.90 -15.45
#